data_005661d8bafebc45bf27d0a81a5bec2b
#
_entry.id   005661d8bafebc45bf27d0a81a5bec2b
#
_cell.length_a   1.000
_cell.length_b   1.000
_cell.length_c   1.000
_cell.angle_alpha   90.00
_cell.angle_beta   90.00
_cell.angle_gamma   90.00
#
_symmetry.space_group_name_H-M   'P 1'
#
loop_
_entity.id
_entity.type
_entity.pdbx_description
1 polymer ?
#
loop_
_entity_poly.entity_id
_entity_poly.type
_entity_poly.pdbx_seq_one_letter_code
_entity_poly.pdbx_strand_id
1 'polypeptide(L)'
;MDGTFDPMYSSNNIWIDTDMNSCLTNNLEDIESDISSLQTGKANLSHVHTEYAPISHTHSDYATTSHKHSALDITSGILPISKGGTGASTVNGILTNIGNIGKVYSATPNSKSVAKMEMTTIASLTLLAGAYAIVGNHQWAVNGTGCMYISRLTKSDDSVVYCIVRSDMIGGGGAVVATIVELTEQTTIKYETYHQYTAATKAEAIRLSAVKIK
;
A
#
# COMPACT_ATOMS: atom_id res chain seq x y z
N MET A 1 -23.27 108.44 -15.76
CA MET A 1 -23.70 107.29 -14.97
C MET A 1 -22.70 107.18 -13.86
N ASP A 2 -23.09 107.71 -12.69
CA ASP A 2 -22.26 107.62 -11.52
C ASP A 2 -22.51 106.26 -10.85
N GLY A 3 -21.55 105.40 -11.06
CA GLY A 3 -21.58 104.09 -10.44
C GLY A 3 -21.00 104.19 -9.04
N THR A 4 -21.81 104.56 -8.12
CA THR A 4 -21.49 104.50 -6.69
C THR A 4 -21.33 102.98 -6.30
N PHE A 5 -20.12 102.59 -6.23
CA PHE A 5 -19.74 101.38 -5.55
C PHE A 5 -20.01 101.61 -4.04
N ASP A 6 -20.98 100.93 -3.49
CA ASP A 6 -21.23 100.97 -2.06
C ASP A 6 -20.57 99.85 -1.38
N PRO A 7 -19.36 100.03 -0.84
CA PRO A 7 -18.59 98.99 -0.25
C PRO A 7 -19.11 98.65 1.16
N MET A 8 -19.66 97.55 1.35
CA MET A 8 -19.98 97.04 2.68
C MET A 8 -18.70 96.72 3.45
N TYR A 9 -18.43 97.44 4.50
CA TYR A 9 -17.37 97.17 5.44
C TYR A 9 -17.78 96.03 6.37
N SER A 10 -17.05 94.92 6.35
CA SER A 10 -17.07 93.97 7.45
C SER A 10 -16.16 94.47 8.59
N SER A 11 -16.36 94.05 9.82
CA SER A 11 -15.59 94.38 11.01
C SER A 11 -14.11 94.12 10.90
N ASN A 12 -13.66 93.47 9.83
CA ASN A 12 -12.28 93.09 9.58
C ASN A 12 -11.62 93.83 8.43
N ASN A 13 -12.19 94.98 7.98
CA ASN A 13 -11.72 95.82 6.87
C ASN A 13 -11.55 95.05 5.53
N ILE A 14 -12.26 93.99 5.33
CA ILE A 14 -12.28 93.25 4.08
C ILE A 14 -13.53 93.66 3.30
N TRP A 15 -13.34 94.22 2.08
CA TRP A 15 -14.47 94.51 1.18
C TRP A 15 -14.96 93.20 0.59
N ILE A 16 -16.16 92.79 0.91
CA ILE A 16 -16.80 91.62 0.38
C ILE A 16 -18.04 92.04 -0.37
N ASP A 17 -18.09 91.79 -1.67
CA ASP A 17 -19.27 91.88 -2.48
C ASP A 17 -20.35 90.92 -1.95
N THR A 18 -21.60 91.41 -1.88
CA THR A 18 -22.75 90.63 -1.39
C THR A 18 -22.91 89.35 -2.21
N ASP A 19 -22.66 89.43 -3.52
CA ASP A 19 -22.76 88.27 -4.41
C ASP A 19 -21.65 87.28 -4.15
N MET A 20 -20.42 87.75 -3.88
CA MET A 20 -19.28 86.90 -3.53
C MET A 20 -19.50 86.23 -2.17
N ASN A 21 -20.05 86.91 -1.20
CA ASN A 21 -20.36 86.35 0.11
C ASN A 21 -21.44 85.27 0.00
N SER A 22 -22.46 85.45 -0.80
CA SER A 22 -23.49 84.44 -1.07
C SER A 22 -22.90 83.22 -1.78
N CYS A 23 -22.04 83.48 -2.74
CA CYS A 23 -21.36 82.39 -3.46
C CYS A 23 -20.45 81.52 -2.52
N LEU A 24 -19.70 82.18 -1.64
CA LEU A 24 -18.88 81.54 -0.64
C LEU A 24 -19.71 80.71 0.37
N THR A 25 -20.85 81.27 0.83
CA THR A 25 -21.73 80.58 1.75
C THR A 25 -22.31 79.30 1.11
N ASN A 26 -22.83 79.43 -0.11
CA ASN A 26 -23.40 78.32 -0.82
C ASN A 26 -22.31 77.18 -1.07
N ASN A 27 -21.10 77.60 -1.44
CA ASN A 27 -20.01 76.67 -1.63
C ASN A 27 -19.62 75.93 -0.31
N LEU A 28 -19.68 76.66 0.82
CA LEU A 28 -19.44 76.06 2.15
C LEU A 28 -20.51 75.05 2.53
N GLU A 29 -21.77 75.36 2.28
CA GLU A 29 -22.92 74.48 2.53
C GLU A 29 -22.83 73.21 1.66
N ASP A 30 -22.46 73.36 0.39
CA ASP A 30 -22.21 72.20 -0.52
C ASP A 30 -21.08 71.31 -0.02
N ILE A 31 -19.97 71.90 0.42
CA ILE A 31 -18.83 71.17 0.98
C ILE A 31 -19.19 70.42 2.27
N GLU A 32 -19.95 71.07 3.16
CA GLU A 32 -20.46 70.46 4.40
C GLU A 32 -21.40 69.28 4.09
N SER A 33 -22.28 69.45 3.09
CA SER A 33 -23.13 68.36 2.60
C SER A 33 -22.33 67.17 2.04
N ASP A 34 -21.32 67.47 1.22
CA ASP A 34 -20.43 66.41 0.65
C ASP A 34 -19.64 65.74 1.73
N ILE A 35 -19.11 66.48 2.72
CA ILE A 35 -18.40 65.89 3.86
C ILE A 35 -19.34 64.97 4.66
N SER A 36 -20.58 65.42 4.93
CA SER A 36 -21.59 64.62 5.64
C SER A 36 -21.94 63.36 4.87
N SER A 37 -22.08 63.44 3.54
CA SER A 37 -22.34 62.30 2.66
C SER A 37 -21.17 61.31 2.63
N LEU A 38 -19.95 61.83 2.58
CA LEU A 38 -18.74 61.00 2.66
C LEU A 38 -18.58 60.33 4.01
N GLN A 39 -18.93 61.00 5.11
CA GLN A 39 -18.88 60.42 6.46
C GLN A 39 -19.92 59.31 6.65
N THR A 40 -21.12 59.47 6.11
CA THR A 40 -22.19 58.47 6.18
C THR A 40 -21.96 57.31 5.19
N GLY A 41 -21.34 57.58 4.05
CA GLY A 41 -21.02 56.56 3.03
C GLY A 41 -19.77 55.76 3.28
N LYS A 42 -18.88 56.21 4.18
CA LYS A 42 -17.68 55.43 4.53
C LYS A 42 -17.97 54.44 5.63
N ALA A 43 -17.51 53.24 5.42
CA ALA A 43 -17.56 52.21 6.46
C ALA A 43 -16.77 52.69 7.69
N ASN A 44 -17.36 52.60 8.89
CA ASN A 44 -16.71 52.92 10.15
C ASN A 44 -15.49 52.03 10.35
N LEU A 45 -14.44 52.56 11.00
CA LEU A 45 -13.21 51.75 11.31
C LEU A 45 -13.52 50.47 12.09
N SER A 46 -14.65 50.45 12.80
CA SER A 46 -15.14 49.31 13.59
C SER A 46 -16.30 48.55 12.92
N HIS A 47 -16.54 48.74 11.60
CA HIS A 47 -17.59 48.00 10.93
C HIS A 47 -17.22 46.53 10.75
N VAL A 48 -18.21 45.69 10.87
CA VAL A 48 -18.05 44.23 10.65
C VAL A 48 -18.74 43.90 9.34
N HIS A 49 -18.01 43.29 8.43
CA HIS A 49 -18.59 42.70 7.23
C HIS A 49 -19.22 41.37 7.59
N THR A 50 -20.53 41.32 7.79
CA THR A 50 -21.26 40.10 8.07
C THR A 50 -21.29 39.15 6.86
N GLU A 51 -21.04 39.69 5.67
CA GLU A 51 -21.03 38.93 4.41
C GLU A 51 -19.62 38.44 4.00
N TYR A 52 -18.59 38.99 4.65
CA TYR A 52 -17.21 38.57 4.41
C TYR A 52 -16.64 37.85 5.63
N ALA A 53 -15.85 36.82 5.40
CA ALA A 53 -15.20 36.10 6.49
C ALA A 53 -14.31 37.08 7.31
N PRO A 54 -14.41 37.11 8.66
CA PRO A 54 -13.52 37.90 9.51
C PRO A 54 -12.05 37.46 9.29
N ILE A 55 -11.10 38.37 9.51
CA ILE A 55 -9.67 38.11 9.39
C ILE A 55 -9.22 36.89 10.25
N SER A 56 -9.94 36.67 11.38
CA SER A 56 -9.69 35.55 12.29
C SER A 56 -10.80 34.49 12.23
N HIS A 57 -11.29 34.14 11.05
CA HIS A 57 -12.26 33.06 10.91
C HIS A 57 -11.59 31.72 10.76
N THR A 58 -12.23 30.66 11.24
CA THR A 58 -11.82 29.27 11.05
C THR A 58 -12.72 28.60 10.04
N HIS A 59 -12.13 27.95 9.08
CA HIS A 59 -12.87 27.09 8.16
C HIS A 59 -13.07 25.73 8.82
N SER A 60 -14.23 25.51 9.43
CA SER A 60 -14.59 24.21 10.02
C SER A 60 -14.72 23.10 8.96
N ASP A 61 -15.00 23.50 7.72
CA ASP A 61 -15.25 22.57 6.61
C ASP A 61 -13.99 22.26 5.79
N TYR A 62 -12.88 22.95 6.06
CA TYR A 62 -11.61 22.71 5.39
C TYR A 62 -10.60 22.10 6.36
N ALA A 63 -9.89 21.10 5.88
CA ALA A 63 -8.81 20.51 6.64
C ALA A 63 -7.69 21.53 6.90
N THR A 64 -7.22 21.63 8.13
CA THR A 64 -6.05 22.45 8.46
C THR A 64 -4.80 21.94 7.76
N THR A 65 -3.81 22.79 7.50
CA THR A 65 -2.55 22.40 6.85
C THR A 65 -1.76 21.34 7.63
N SER A 66 -2.05 21.17 8.93
CA SER A 66 -1.41 20.20 9.83
C SER A 66 -2.38 19.14 10.36
N HIS A 67 -3.41 18.78 9.59
CA HIS A 67 -4.32 17.70 9.98
C HIS A 67 -3.69 16.32 9.74
N LYS A 68 -4.13 15.35 10.52
CA LYS A 68 -3.72 13.94 10.41
C LYS A 68 -4.93 13.10 10.00
N HIS A 69 -4.69 12.13 9.13
CA HIS A 69 -5.67 11.10 8.82
C HIS A 69 -5.39 9.87 9.67
N SER A 70 -6.39 9.36 10.35
CA SER A 70 -6.32 8.05 10.99
C SER A 70 -6.48 6.95 9.94
N ALA A 71 -5.78 5.84 10.09
CA ALA A 71 -6.03 4.65 9.28
C ALA A 71 -7.46 4.11 9.46
N LEU A 72 -8.12 4.42 10.59
CA LEU A 72 -9.51 4.07 10.86
C LEU A 72 -10.51 4.85 9.99
N ASP A 73 -10.10 6.00 9.43
CA ASP A 73 -10.95 6.82 8.55
C ASP A 73 -11.03 6.24 7.13
N ILE A 74 -10.20 5.24 6.81
CA ILE A 74 -10.23 4.54 5.53
C ILE A 74 -11.30 3.46 5.59
N THR A 75 -12.55 3.83 5.33
CA THR A 75 -13.70 2.92 5.43
C THR A 75 -13.97 2.15 4.14
N SER A 76 -13.32 2.50 3.03
CA SER A 76 -13.51 1.84 1.73
C SER A 76 -12.27 2.00 0.85
N GLY A 77 -12.14 1.11 -0.14
CA GLY A 77 -11.05 1.13 -1.12
C GLY A 77 -9.85 0.27 -0.73
N ILE A 78 -8.83 0.34 -1.57
CA ILE A 78 -7.57 -0.39 -1.40
C ILE A 78 -6.45 0.63 -1.27
N LEU A 79 -5.72 0.60 -0.16
CA LEU A 79 -4.53 1.41 0.00
C LEU A 79 -3.38 0.81 -0.85
N PRO A 80 -2.85 1.53 -1.85
CA PRO A 80 -1.77 1.03 -2.69
C PRO A 80 -0.50 0.72 -1.89
N ILE A 81 0.31 -0.21 -2.39
CA ILE A 81 1.61 -0.57 -1.78
C ILE A 81 2.52 0.65 -1.65
N SER A 82 2.52 1.55 -2.65
CA SER A 82 3.30 2.80 -2.64
C SER A 82 2.92 3.77 -1.50
N LYS A 83 1.79 3.55 -0.84
CA LYS A 83 1.30 4.30 0.32
C LYS A 83 1.34 3.49 1.62
N GLY A 84 2.05 2.38 1.62
CA GLY A 84 2.19 1.49 2.79
C GLY A 84 1.06 0.48 2.95
N GLY A 85 0.13 0.38 2.01
CA GLY A 85 -0.92 -0.63 2.03
C GLY A 85 -0.48 -1.96 1.43
N THR A 86 -1.32 -2.98 1.57
CA THR A 86 -1.09 -4.29 0.93
C THR A 86 -1.53 -4.32 -0.53
N GLY A 87 -2.24 -3.29 -1.00
CA GLY A 87 -2.81 -3.22 -2.35
C GLY A 87 -3.92 -4.25 -2.61
N ALA A 88 -4.51 -4.81 -1.57
CA ALA A 88 -5.53 -5.85 -1.70
C ALA A 88 -6.63 -5.72 -0.64
N SER A 89 -7.84 -6.13 -0.99
CA SER A 89 -9.02 -6.17 -0.11
C SER A 89 -9.26 -7.55 0.51
N THR A 90 -8.49 -8.58 0.14
CA THR A 90 -8.63 -9.94 0.63
C THR A 90 -7.29 -10.52 1.05
N VAL A 91 -7.31 -11.51 1.96
CA VAL A 91 -6.09 -12.22 2.39
C VAL A 91 -5.37 -12.86 1.20
N ASN A 92 -6.10 -13.48 0.28
CA ASN A 92 -5.50 -14.07 -0.92
C ASN A 92 -4.86 -13.02 -1.85
N GLY A 93 -5.48 -11.85 -1.97
CA GLY A 93 -4.90 -10.72 -2.70
C GLY A 93 -3.62 -10.22 -2.04
N ILE A 94 -3.59 -10.12 -0.71
CA ILE A 94 -2.37 -9.78 0.04
C ILE A 94 -1.25 -10.78 -0.27
N LEU A 95 -1.53 -12.08 -0.14
CA LEU A 95 -0.55 -13.14 -0.43
C LEU A 95 -0.03 -13.05 -1.87
N THR A 96 -0.91 -12.74 -2.83
CA THR A 96 -0.52 -12.54 -4.23
C THR A 96 0.43 -11.35 -4.39
N ASN A 97 0.10 -10.21 -3.79
CA ASN A 97 0.88 -8.98 -3.91
C ASN A 97 2.26 -9.06 -3.26
N ILE A 98 2.40 -9.84 -2.19
CA ILE A 98 3.71 -10.12 -1.56
C ILE A 98 4.41 -11.34 -2.17
N GLY A 99 4.03 -11.75 -3.39
CA GLY A 99 4.68 -12.84 -4.12
C GLY A 99 4.32 -14.23 -3.64
N ASN A 100 3.17 -14.40 -2.96
CA ASN A 100 2.72 -15.66 -2.36
C ASN A 100 3.70 -16.25 -1.29
N ILE A 101 4.44 -15.40 -0.59
CA ILE A 101 5.30 -15.82 0.53
C ILE A 101 4.43 -16.54 1.58
N GLY A 102 4.91 -17.68 2.08
CA GLY A 102 4.18 -18.55 3.02
C GLY A 102 3.17 -19.48 2.37
N LYS A 103 2.92 -19.38 1.06
CA LYS A 103 2.03 -20.31 0.36
C LYS A 103 2.63 -21.72 0.38
N VAL A 104 1.79 -22.66 0.77
CA VAL A 104 2.16 -24.10 0.83
C VAL A 104 1.67 -24.81 -0.42
N TYR A 105 2.53 -25.56 -1.03
CA TYR A 105 2.26 -26.51 -2.12
C TYR A 105 2.47 -27.90 -1.58
N SER A 106 1.61 -28.84 -1.89
CA SER A 106 1.76 -30.22 -1.40
C SER A 106 1.25 -31.26 -2.39
N ALA A 107 1.90 -32.39 -2.40
CA ALA A 107 1.46 -33.62 -3.06
C ALA A 107 1.56 -34.76 -2.05
N THR A 108 0.44 -35.47 -1.85
CA THR A 108 0.31 -36.57 -0.89
C THR A 108 -0.28 -37.80 -1.54
N PRO A 109 0.45 -38.48 -2.44
CA PRO A 109 0.02 -39.75 -3.03
C PRO A 109 -0.17 -40.80 -1.92
N ASN A 110 -1.17 -41.67 -2.07
CA ASN A 110 -1.45 -42.72 -1.06
C ASN A 110 -0.28 -43.66 -0.88
N SER A 111 0.09 -44.36 -1.96
CA SER A 111 1.26 -45.25 -2.00
C SER A 111 1.76 -45.39 -3.43
N LYS A 112 3.03 -45.74 -3.59
CA LYS A 112 3.66 -45.93 -4.88
C LYS A 112 4.52 -47.15 -4.85
N SER A 113 4.35 -48.05 -5.83
CA SER A 113 5.27 -49.15 -6.03
C SER A 113 6.62 -48.63 -6.51
N VAL A 114 7.69 -49.12 -5.89
CA VAL A 114 9.07 -48.75 -6.22
C VAL A 114 9.75 -50.01 -6.77
N ALA A 115 10.24 -49.90 -8.00
CA ALA A 115 10.94 -50.99 -8.67
C ALA A 115 12.30 -51.28 -8.02
N LYS A 116 12.71 -52.54 -8.06
CA LYS A 116 14.00 -52.99 -7.56
C LYS A 116 15.15 -52.32 -8.34
N MET A 117 16.08 -51.70 -7.60
CA MET A 117 17.31 -51.11 -8.15
C MET A 117 17.06 -50.03 -9.22
N GLU A 118 15.91 -49.35 -9.16
CA GLU A 118 15.53 -48.30 -10.08
C GLU A 118 15.04 -47.07 -9.31
N MET A 119 15.43 -45.87 -9.77
CA MET A 119 14.88 -44.64 -9.25
C MET A 119 13.42 -44.47 -9.67
N THR A 120 12.56 -44.36 -8.72
CA THR A 120 11.12 -44.22 -8.94
C THR A 120 10.62 -42.88 -8.42
N THR A 121 9.95 -42.10 -9.27
CA THR A 121 9.27 -40.89 -8.86
C THR A 121 8.01 -41.23 -8.04
N ILE A 122 7.98 -40.82 -6.78
CA ILE A 122 6.87 -41.09 -5.86
C ILE A 122 5.94 -39.89 -5.64
N ALA A 123 6.42 -38.67 -5.86
CA ALA A 123 5.62 -37.45 -5.86
C ALA A 123 6.28 -36.39 -6.74
N SER A 124 5.48 -35.39 -7.16
CA SER A 124 5.99 -34.22 -7.88
C SER A 124 5.16 -32.96 -7.56
N LEU A 125 5.83 -31.82 -7.63
CA LEU A 125 5.21 -30.49 -7.51
C LEU A 125 5.72 -29.58 -8.62
N THR A 126 4.82 -28.86 -9.27
CA THR A 126 5.20 -27.79 -10.21
C THR A 126 5.12 -26.45 -9.47
N LEU A 127 6.24 -25.76 -9.37
CA LEU A 127 6.44 -24.51 -8.66
C LEU A 127 6.77 -23.39 -9.65
N LEU A 128 6.27 -22.21 -9.43
CA LEU A 128 6.64 -21.00 -10.19
C LEU A 128 8.03 -20.51 -9.78
N ALA A 129 8.57 -19.53 -10.49
CA ALA A 129 9.80 -18.85 -10.08
C ALA A 129 9.68 -18.32 -8.63
N GLY A 130 10.77 -18.42 -7.87
CA GLY A 130 10.85 -18.00 -6.46
C GLY A 130 11.71 -18.92 -5.62
N ALA A 131 11.90 -18.58 -4.36
CA ALA A 131 12.62 -19.42 -3.41
C ALA A 131 11.65 -20.25 -2.56
N TYR A 132 12.02 -21.51 -2.32
CA TYR A 132 11.18 -22.48 -1.63
C TYR A 132 11.98 -23.31 -0.63
N ALA A 133 11.39 -23.52 0.55
CA ALA A 133 11.78 -24.58 1.44
C ALA A 133 10.97 -25.83 1.07
N ILE A 134 11.63 -26.90 0.68
CA ILE A 134 11.01 -28.14 0.19
C ILE A 134 11.34 -29.29 1.11
N VAL A 135 10.32 -30.09 1.47
CA VAL A 135 10.45 -31.29 2.29
C VAL A 135 9.73 -32.45 1.61
N GLY A 136 10.43 -33.55 1.39
CA GLY A 136 9.87 -34.81 0.97
C GLY A 136 10.04 -35.86 2.08
N ASN A 137 8.98 -36.59 2.38
CA ASN A 137 9.07 -37.73 3.29
C ASN A 137 8.20 -38.91 2.80
N HIS A 138 8.57 -40.11 3.17
CA HIS A 138 7.78 -41.34 2.97
C HIS A 138 8.20 -42.40 3.97
N GLN A 139 7.42 -43.44 4.07
CA GLN A 139 7.73 -44.68 4.79
C GLN A 139 7.84 -45.85 3.82
N TRP A 140 8.61 -46.84 4.19
CA TRP A 140 8.70 -48.09 3.44
C TRP A 140 7.76 -49.13 4.03
N ALA A 141 7.00 -49.81 3.16
CA ALA A 141 6.06 -50.85 3.56
C ALA A 141 6.71 -52.19 3.91
N VAL A 142 8.05 -52.30 3.86
CA VAL A 142 8.78 -53.58 4.01
C VAL A 142 9.75 -53.54 5.18
N ASN A 143 9.73 -54.61 6.00
CA ASN A 143 10.74 -54.91 7.01
C ASN A 143 11.91 -55.68 6.35
N GLY A 144 12.74 -54.97 5.62
CA GLY A 144 13.96 -55.54 5.02
C GLY A 144 15.16 -55.34 5.94
N THR A 145 16.05 -56.33 6.00
CA THR A 145 17.32 -56.21 6.73
C THR A 145 18.44 -55.78 5.77
N GLY A 146 19.13 -54.68 6.12
CA GLY A 146 20.41 -54.32 5.50
C GLY A 146 20.36 -53.83 4.05
N CYS A 147 19.38 -53.03 3.67
CA CYS A 147 19.28 -52.48 2.32
C CYS A 147 19.64 -51.00 2.29
N MET A 148 20.36 -50.61 1.27
CA MET A 148 20.57 -49.17 0.98
C MET A 148 19.33 -48.59 0.34
N TYR A 149 18.93 -47.45 0.88
CA TYR A 149 17.86 -46.60 0.34
C TYR A 149 18.44 -45.26 -0.07
N ILE A 150 17.96 -44.72 -1.16
CA ILE A 150 18.28 -43.38 -1.62
C ILE A 150 16.98 -42.65 -1.82
N SER A 151 16.90 -41.42 -1.31
CA SER A 151 15.80 -40.49 -1.58
C SER A 151 16.36 -39.18 -2.06
N ARG A 152 15.78 -38.60 -3.11
CA ARG A 152 16.28 -37.35 -3.68
C ARG A 152 15.16 -36.43 -4.14
N LEU A 153 15.49 -35.16 -4.18
CA LEU A 153 14.71 -34.11 -4.86
C LEU A 153 15.48 -33.71 -6.13
N THR A 154 14.83 -33.76 -7.27
CA THR A 154 15.47 -33.48 -8.56
C THR A 154 14.51 -32.66 -9.48
N LYS A 155 15.09 -32.00 -10.46
CA LYS A 155 14.32 -31.38 -11.55
C LYS A 155 13.70 -32.49 -12.42
N SER A 156 12.58 -32.21 -13.06
CA SER A 156 11.84 -33.22 -13.86
C SER A 156 12.63 -33.87 -14.96
N ASP A 157 13.63 -33.21 -15.50
CA ASP A 157 14.53 -33.69 -16.56
C ASP A 157 15.81 -34.35 -16.01
N ASP A 158 15.92 -34.52 -14.70
CA ASP A 158 17.09 -35.03 -13.98
C ASP A 158 18.38 -34.20 -14.12
N SER A 159 18.31 -33.04 -14.74
CA SER A 159 19.46 -32.15 -14.95
C SER A 159 20.05 -31.58 -13.66
N VAL A 160 19.24 -31.48 -12.60
CA VAL A 160 19.64 -30.91 -11.30
C VAL A 160 19.16 -31.82 -10.17
N VAL A 161 20.03 -32.18 -9.27
CA VAL A 161 19.70 -32.83 -8.00
C VAL A 161 19.84 -31.80 -6.89
N TYR A 162 18.72 -31.44 -6.27
CA TYR A 162 18.68 -30.43 -5.22
C TYR A 162 19.07 -30.96 -3.85
N CYS A 163 18.73 -32.21 -3.58
CA CYS A 163 19.06 -32.89 -2.33
C CYS A 163 19.06 -34.41 -2.54
N ILE A 164 19.98 -35.11 -1.89
CA ILE A 164 20.03 -36.55 -1.87
C ILE A 164 20.36 -37.05 -0.46
N VAL A 165 19.61 -38.02 0.00
CA VAL A 165 19.84 -38.70 1.28
C VAL A 165 20.00 -40.19 1.02
N ARG A 166 21.06 -40.79 1.58
CA ARG A 166 21.28 -42.21 1.62
C ARG A 166 21.09 -42.72 3.04
N SER A 167 20.51 -43.87 3.16
CA SER A 167 20.25 -44.48 4.45
C SER A 167 20.40 -45.98 4.31
N ASP A 168 21.19 -46.58 5.17
CA ASP A 168 21.29 -48.04 5.34
C ASP A 168 20.38 -48.38 6.53
N MET A 169 19.20 -48.90 6.23
CA MET A 169 18.21 -49.20 7.26
C MET A 169 18.06 -50.70 7.50
N ILE A 170 17.94 -51.04 8.78
CA ILE A 170 17.54 -52.39 9.24
C ILE A 170 16.09 -52.24 9.73
N GLY A 171 15.14 -52.83 8.99
CA GLY A 171 13.71 -52.73 9.31
C GLY A 171 12.97 -51.63 8.54
N GLY A 172 11.65 -51.60 8.70
CA GLY A 172 10.82 -50.55 8.07
C GLY A 172 11.18 -49.18 8.62
N GLY A 173 11.56 -48.28 7.75
CA GLY A 173 11.95 -46.93 8.11
C GLY A 173 11.37 -45.92 7.13
N GLY A 174 11.52 -44.67 7.45
CA GLY A 174 11.15 -43.56 6.57
C GLY A 174 12.37 -42.77 6.10
N ALA A 175 12.24 -42.07 5.02
CA ALA A 175 13.24 -41.12 4.55
C ALA A 175 12.67 -39.70 4.57
N VAL A 176 13.53 -38.76 4.94
CA VAL A 176 13.20 -37.33 4.87
C VAL A 176 14.32 -36.67 4.07
N VAL A 177 13.92 -35.91 3.05
CA VAL A 177 14.80 -35.02 2.29
C VAL A 177 14.30 -33.61 2.46
N ALA A 178 15.19 -32.69 2.72
CA ALA A 178 14.82 -31.24 2.88
C ALA A 178 15.89 -30.36 2.25
N THR A 179 15.45 -29.30 1.60
CA THR A 179 16.36 -28.34 0.97
C THR A 179 15.69 -26.99 0.79
N ILE A 180 16.50 -25.97 0.53
CA ILE A 180 16.04 -24.66 0.03
C ILE A 180 16.52 -24.54 -1.40
N VAL A 181 15.62 -24.16 -2.30
CA VAL A 181 15.93 -23.96 -3.72
C VAL A 181 15.47 -22.58 -4.17
N GLU A 182 16.19 -21.99 -5.08
CA GLU A 182 15.78 -20.79 -5.83
C GLU A 182 15.54 -21.18 -7.28
N LEU A 183 14.31 -20.95 -7.74
CA LEU A 183 13.86 -21.28 -9.09
C LEU A 183 13.71 -20.00 -9.89
N THR A 184 14.39 -19.90 -11.01
CA THR A 184 14.34 -18.75 -11.92
C THR A 184 13.17 -18.84 -12.91
N GLU A 185 12.59 -20.02 -13.06
CA GLU A 185 11.47 -20.31 -13.97
C GLU A 185 10.51 -21.33 -13.35
N GLN A 186 9.36 -21.52 -13.98
CA GLN A 186 8.45 -22.59 -13.57
C GLN A 186 9.14 -23.96 -13.71
N THR A 187 9.22 -24.67 -12.61
CA THR A 187 9.98 -25.93 -12.53
C THR A 187 9.15 -27.01 -11.85
N THR A 188 9.16 -28.22 -12.40
CA THR A 188 8.62 -29.41 -11.72
C THR A 188 9.72 -30.10 -10.95
N ILE A 189 9.51 -30.23 -9.64
CA ILE A 189 10.39 -30.97 -8.72
C ILE A 189 9.82 -32.34 -8.52
N LYS A 190 10.64 -33.36 -8.74
CA LYS A 190 10.32 -34.75 -8.44
C LYS A 190 10.91 -35.15 -7.09
N TYR A 191 10.12 -35.87 -6.33
CA TYR A 191 10.59 -36.64 -5.18
C TYR A 191 10.72 -38.08 -5.60
N GLU A 192 11.94 -38.60 -5.59
CA GLU A 192 12.30 -39.92 -6.08
C GLU A 192 12.93 -40.74 -4.98
N THR A 193 12.73 -42.02 -5.09
CA THR A 193 13.35 -42.99 -4.16
C THR A 193 13.84 -44.23 -4.89
N TYR A 194 14.83 -44.87 -4.29
CA TYR A 194 15.51 -46.08 -4.76
C TYR A 194 15.76 -47.02 -3.60
N HIS A 195 15.75 -48.31 -3.86
CA HIS A 195 16.18 -49.33 -2.90
C HIS A 195 16.93 -50.49 -3.58
N GLN A 196 17.82 -51.12 -2.82
CA GLN A 196 18.57 -52.29 -3.27
C GLN A 196 17.91 -53.60 -2.87
N TYR A 197 16.69 -53.61 -2.41
CA TYR A 197 16.01 -54.83 -2.01
C TYR A 197 15.76 -55.78 -3.18
N THR A 198 15.69 -57.08 -2.92
CA THR A 198 15.55 -58.13 -3.95
C THR A 198 14.17 -58.18 -4.59
N ALA A 199 13.15 -57.62 -3.96
CA ALA A 199 11.77 -57.54 -4.46
C ALA A 199 11.31 -56.10 -4.57
N ALA A 200 10.31 -55.86 -5.42
CA ALA A 200 9.62 -54.57 -5.45
C ALA A 200 8.98 -54.27 -4.10
N THR A 201 9.00 -53.04 -3.68
CA THR A 201 8.40 -52.55 -2.43
C THR A 201 7.48 -51.36 -2.68
N LYS A 202 6.87 -50.85 -1.64
CA LYS A 202 6.02 -49.65 -1.71
C LYS A 202 6.55 -48.56 -0.82
N ALA A 203 6.54 -47.37 -1.34
CA ALA A 203 6.62 -46.17 -0.55
C ALA A 203 5.21 -45.80 -0.11
N GLU A 204 5.02 -45.55 1.18
CA GLU A 204 3.75 -45.22 1.81
C GLU A 204 3.86 -43.90 2.60
N ALA A 205 2.73 -43.32 3.02
CA ALA A 205 2.69 -42.06 3.73
C ALA A 205 3.49 -40.94 3.04
N ILE A 206 3.44 -40.92 1.71
CA ILE A 206 4.24 -40.06 0.87
C ILE A 206 3.73 -38.60 1.05
N ARG A 207 4.64 -37.70 1.34
CA ARG A 207 4.38 -36.27 1.33
C ARG A 207 5.53 -35.53 0.67
N LEU A 208 5.21 -34.71 -0.28
CA LEU A 208 6.11 -33.70 -0.81
C LEU A 208 5.45 -32.31 -0.58
N SER A 209 6.13 -31.43 0.12
CA SER A 209 5.64 -30.11 0.46
C SER A 209 6.67 -29.05 0.13
N ALA A 210 6.22 -27.90 -0.33
CA ALA A 210 7.05 -26.73 -0.57
C ALA A 210 6.37 -25.49 0.00
N VAL A 211 7.13 -24.67 0.71
CA VAL A 211 6.67 -23.37 1.22
C VAL A 211 7.44 -22.28 0.50
N LYS A 212 6.74 -21.35 -0.13
CA LYS A 212 7.39 -20.19 -0.77
C LYS A 212 7.92 -19.26 0.29
N ILE A 213 9.23 -18.93 0.22
CA ILE A 213 9.93 -18.08 1.20
C ILE A 213 10.41 -16.75 0.59
N LYS A 214 10.40 -16.63 -0.75
CA LYS A 214 10.75 -15.39 -1.48
C LYS A 214 10.09 -15.36 -2.86
#